data_dd60cc462b49e1c649b90f068bd22d1a
#
_entry.id   dd60cc462b49e1c649b90f068bd22d1a
#
_cell.length_a   1.000
_cell.length_b   1.000
_cell.length_c   1.000
_cell.angle_alpha   90.00
_cell.angle_beta   90.00
_cell.angle_gamma   90.00
#
_symmetry.space_group_name_H-M   'P 1'
#
loop_
_entity.id
_entity.type
_entity.pdbx_description
1 polymer ?
#
loop_
_entity_poly.entity_id
_entity_poly.type
_entity_poly.pdbx_seq_one_letter_code
_entity_poly.pdbx_strand_id
1 'polypeptide(L)'
;MIDAIIVGLGNPGKDYARTRHNVGEETVALLCKRLGESLKASRDKSLVAEARIGDKRVVLAFPTTYMNESGQAVGALMRRHRVVEPGQLIIVHDELDLETGVVRVKVGGGLAGNNGLRSITHHLHTQDYIRVRIGIGKPRSKEQGADHVLSRVPKAEREILDVMIERAADIVEVIVAEGADAAMQRFNGL
;
A
#
# COMPACT_ATOMS: atom_id res chain seq x y z
N MET A 1 16.42 12.37 9.24
CA MET A 1 14.95 12.58 9.27
C MET A 1 14.30 11.82 8.12
N ILE A 2 13.21 11.14 8.38
CA ILE A 2 12.48 10.39 7.34
C ILE A 2 11.52 11.33 6.61
N ASP A 3 11.59 11.32 5.28
CA ASP A 3 10.73 12.16 4.43
C ASP A 3 9.37 11.52 4.17
N ALA A 4 9.32 10.20 4.06
CA ALA A 4 8.07 9.47 3.84
C ALA A 4 8.12 8.05 4.41
N ILE A 5 6.96 7.56 4.82
CA ILE A 5 6.74 6.15 5.18
C ILE A 5 5.82 5.54 4.13
N ILE A 6 6.26 4.47 3.50
CA ILE A 6 5.53 3.76 2.45
C ILE A 6 5.13 2.40 3.01
N VAL A 7 3.82 2.16 3.11
CA VAL A 7 3.28 0.93 3.69
C VAL A 7 2.47 0.18 2.64
N GLY A 8 2.85 -1.06 2.38
CA GLY A 8 2.05 -1.97 1.56
C GLY A 8 1.17 -2.83 2.45
N LEU A 9 -0.13 -2.82 2.21
CA LEU A 9 -1.09 -3.60 2.99
C LEU A 9 -1.22 -5.02 2.46
N GLY A 10 -1.43 -5.95 3.38
CA GLY A 10 -1.65 -7.37 3.12
C GLY A 10 -1.76 -8.14 4.41
N ASN A 11 -2.10 -9.41 4.32
CA ASN A 11 -2.07 -10.32 5.46
C ASN A 11 -0.76 -11.12 5.46
N PRO A 12 -0.18 -11.37 6.65
CA PRO A 12 1.06 -12.13 6.74
C PRO A 12 0.82 -13.63 6.51
N GLY A 13 1.85 -14.30 6.03
CA GLY A 13 1.85 -15.76 5.89
C GLY A 13 1.64 -16.25 4.45
N LYS A 14 1.99 -17.52 4.24
CA LYS A 14 1.99 -18.15 2.92
C LYS A 14 0.59 -18.26 2.30
N ASP A 15 -0.43 -18.40 3.13
CA ASP A 15 -1.81 -18.60 2.67
C ASP A 15 -2.37 -17.35 2.01
N TYR A 16 -1.82 -16.19 2.33
CA TYR A 16 -2.26 -14.90 1.80
C TYR A 16 -1.35 -14.34 0.72
N ALA A 17 -0.15 -14.90 0.57
CA ALA A 17 0.81 -14.45 -0.43
C ALA A 17 0.20 -14.53 -1.83
N ARG A 18 0.41 -13.49 -2.64
CA ARG A 18 -0.06 -13.37 -4.02
C ARG A 18 -1.60 -13.37 -4.19
N THR A 19 -2.34 -13.18 -3.11
CA THR A 19 -3.77 -12.91 -3.20
C THR A 19 -4.01 -11.45 -3.59
N ARG A 20 -5.23 -11.10 -4.01
CA ARG A 20 -5.59 -9.71 -4.36
C ARG A 20 -5.36 -8.76 -3.19
N HIS A 21 -5.63 -9.22 -1.97
CA HIS A 21 -5.46 -8.42 -0.75
C HIS A 21 -4.00 -8.07 -0.44
N ASN A 22 -3.05 -8.75 -1.06
CA ASN A 22 -1.62 -8.57 -0.83
C ASN A 22 -0.89 -7.80 -1.94
N VAL A 23 -1.61 -7.18 -2.89
CA VAL A 23 -0.95 -6.41 -3.96
C VAL A 23 -0.15 -5.21 -3.42
N GLY A 24 -0.57 -4.64 -2.29
CA GLY A 24 0.20 -3.58 -1.62
C GLY A 24 1.53 -4.09 -1.07
N GLU A 25 1.51 -5.24 -0.41
CA GLU A 25 2.74 -5.90 0.07
C GLU A 25 3.69 -6.21 -1.09
N GLU A 26 3.17 -6.73 -2.20
CA GLU A 26 3.97 -7.03 -3.38
C GLU A 26 4.62 -5.78 -3.97
N THR A 27 3.93 -4.64 -3.93
CA THR A 27 4.48 -3.35 -4.40
C THR A 27 5.65 -2.91 -3.55
N VAL A 28 5.54 -3.00 -2.23
CA VAL A 28 6.64 -2.66 -1.32
C VAL A 28 7.81 -3.61 -1.50
N ALA A 29 7.55 -4.90 -1.67
CA ALA A 29 8.61 -5.88 -1.95
C ALA A 29 9.37 -5.55 -3.25
N LEU A 30 8.65 -5.14 -4.29
CA LEU A 30 9.25 -4.70 -5.56
C LEU A 30 10.10 -3.44 -5.39
N LEU A 31 9.61 -2.46 -4.64
CA LEU A 31 10.38 -1.24 -4.33
C LEU A 31 11.67 -1.58 -3.59
N CYS A 32 11.62 -2.45 -2.59
CA CYS A 32 12.82 -2.91 -1.89
C CYS A 32 13.83 -3.54 -2.87
N LYS A 33 13.36 -4.40 -3.75
CA LYS A 33 14.20 -5.03 -4.77
C LYS A 33 14.87 -4.00 -5.69
N ARG A 34 14.11 -3.00 -6.17
CA ARG A 34 14.63 -1.92 -7.00
C ARG A 34 15.72 -1.12 -6.30
N LEU A 35 15.56 -0.91 -4.99
CA LEU A 35 16.46 -0.07 -4.18
C LEU A 35 17.60 -0.86 -3.52
N GLY A 36 17.69 -2.16 -3.78
CA GLY A 36 18.74 -3.02 -3.23
C GLY A 36 18.61 -3.27 -1.73
N GLU A 37 17.40 -3.17 -1.18
CA GLU A 37 17.13 -3.34 0.25
C GLU A 37 16.33 -4.61 0.52
N SER A 38 16.38 -5.08 1.77
CA SER A 38 15.60 -6.22 2.23
C SER A 38 14.76 -5.83 3.43
N LEU A 39 13.51 -6.28 3.44
CA LEU A 39 12.63 -6.10 4.58
C LEU A 39 13.07 -7.00 5.74
N LYS A 40 13.16 -6.43 6.94
CA LYS A 40 13.58 -7.13 8.16
C LYS A 40 12.54 -6.93 9.26
N ALA A 41 12.40 -7.93 10.13
CA ALA A 41 11.51 -7.83 11.28
C ALA A 41 11.87 -6.63 12.16
N SER A 42 10.86 -5.94 12.66
CA SER A 42 11.00 -4.78 13.51
C SER A 42 10.12 -4.89 14.76
N ARG A 43 10.34 -3.98 15.72
CA ARG A 43 9.51 -3.88 16.93
C ARG A 43 8.12 -3.29 16.65
N ASP A 44 7.89 -2.74 15.47
CA ASP A 44 6.67 -2.02 15.11
C ASP A 44 5.64 -2.90 14.41
N LYS A 45 5.67 -4.22 14.69
CA LYS A 45 4.74 -5.19 14.09
C LYS A 45 4.77 -5.14 12.55
N SER A 46 5.95 -4.95 11.99
CA SER A 46 6.17 -4.79 10.55
C SER A 46 7.51 -5.37 10.13
N LEU A 47 7.59 -5.79 8.88
CA LEU A 47 8.86 -5.93 8.18
C LEU A 47 9.21 -4.54 7.62
N VAL A 48 10.44 -4.10 7.81
CA VAL A 48 10.85 -2.72 7.53
C VAL A 48 12.19 -2.69 6.81
N ALA A 49 12.33 -1.75 5.89
CA ALA A 49 13.61 -1.36 5.29
C ALA A 49 13.70 0.16 5.23
N GLU A 50 14.86 0.71 5.48
CA GLU A 50 15.14 2.11 5.20
C GLU A 50 15.88 2.20 3.85
N ALA A 51 15.52 3.20 3.06
CA ALA A 51 16.06 3.36 1.71
C ALA A 51 16.10 4.84 1.33
N ARG A 52 16.66 5.10 0.14
CA ARG A 52 16.62 6.43 -0.48
C ARG A 52 15.96 6.35 -1.84
N ILE A 53 15.07 7.30 -2.10
CA ILE A 53 14.51 7.54 -3.44
C ILE A 53 15.00 8.94 -3.83
N GLY A 54 15.97 9.01 -4.75
CA GLY A 54 16.68 10.27 -5.01
C GLY A 54 17.41 10.76 -3.76
N ASP A 55 17.14 11.98 -3.35
CA ASP A 55 17.69 12.58 -2.13
C ASP A 55 16.79 12.39 -0.90
N LYS A 56 15.65 11.73 -1.06
CA LYS A 56 14.68 11.52 0.02
C LYS A 56 14.94 10.22 0.79
N ARG A 57 14.87 10.30 2.11
CA ARG A 57 14.97 9.12 2.98
C ARG A 57 13.57 8.58 3.25
N VAL A 58 13.39 7.29 2.98
CA VAL A 58 12.09 6.65 3.14
C VAL A 58 12.17 5.40 4.02
N VAL A 59 11.06 5.07 4.64
CA VAL A 59 10.84 3.78 5.30
C VAL A 59 9.85 3.01 4.44
N LEU A 60 10.22 1.79 4.07
CA LEU A 60 9.36 0.83 3.38
C LEU A 60 8.91 -0.20 4.40
N ALA A 61 7.62 -0.46 4.49
CA ALA A 61 7.10 -1.36 5.51
C ALA A 61 5.95 -2.23 5.01
N PHE A 62 5.92 -3.45 5.56
CA PHE A 62 4.79 -4.37 5.44
C PHE A 62 4.34 -4.76 6.84
N PRO A 63 3.12 -4.38 7.28
CA PRO A 63 2.59 -4.80 8.57
C PRO A 63 2.49 -6.31 8.67
N THR A 64 2.97 -6.87 9.76
CA THR A 64 2.87 -8.33 10.05
C THR A 64 1.64 -8.66 10.89
N THR A 65 0.78 -7.67 11.12
CA THR A 65 -0.56 -7.85 11.68
C THR A 65 -1.52 -8.35 10.62
N TYR A 66 -2.66 -8.89 11.01
CA TYR A 66 -3.76 -9.08 10.07
C TYR A 66 -4.25 -7.72 9.56
N MET A 67 -4.90 -7.74 8.40
CA MET A 67 -5.34 -6.53 7.69
C MET A 67 -6.12 -5.57 8.59
N ASN A 68 -7.06 -6.06 9.38
CA ASN A 68 -7.90 -5.25 10.26
C ASN A 68 -7.15 -4.62 11.45
N GLU A 69 -5.88 -4.96 11.65
CA GLU A 69 -5.03 -4.41 12.70
C GLU A 69 -3.86 -3.58 12.14
N SER A 70 -3.89 -3.27 10.85
CA SER A 70 -2.81 -2.52 10.16
C SER A 70 -2.50 -1.18 10.84
N GLY A 71 -3.50 -0.53 11.44
CA GLY A 71 -3.33 0.75 12.12
C GLY A 71 -2.39 0.69 13.32
N GLN A 72 -2.29 -0.45 14.01
CA GLN A 72 -1.34 -0.63 15.12
C GLN A 72 0.09 -0.49 14.61
N ALA A 73 0.40 -1.15 13.51
CA ALA A 73 1.74 -1.12 12.92
C ALA A 73 2.06 0.26 12.35
N VAL A 74 1.14 0.85 11.59
CA VAL A 74 1.35 2.18 10.99
C VAL A 74 1.53 3.25 12.07
N GLY A 75 0.71 3.25 13.10
CA GLY A 75 0.86 4.18 14.23
C GLY A 75 2.21 4.04 14.92
N ALA A 76 2.67 2.81 15.15
CA ALA A 76 3.97 2.55 15.74
C ALA A 76 5.12 3.06 14.86
N LEU A 77 5.04 2.83 13.54
CA LEU A 77 6.06 3.32 12.59
C LEU A 77 6.13 4.85 12.58
N MET A 78 4.99 5.53 12.55
CA MET A 78 4.96 6.99 12.56
C MET A 78 5.58 7.56 13.84
N ARG A 79 5.27 6.98 14.99
CA ARG A 79 5.88 7.41 16.27
C ARG A 79 7.39 7.17 16.29
N ARG A 80 7.84 6.00 15.87
CA ARG A 80 9.28 5.65 15.83
C ARG A 80 10.08 6.62 15.00
N HIS A 81 9.57 6.96 13.83
CA HIS A 81 10.28 7.81 12.87
C HIS A 81 9.93 9.30 13.01
N ARG A 82 9.14 9.65 14.03
CA ARG A 82 8.71 11.03 14.32
C ARG A 82 8.05 11.70 13.13
N VAL A 83 7.28 10.92 12.37
CA VAL A 83 6.46 11.41 11.28
C VAL A 83 5.09 11.73 11.83
N VAL A 84 4.66 12.98 11.70
CA VAL A 84 3.38 13.47 12.26
C VAL A 84 2.41 13.92 11.16
N GLU A 85 2.93 14.30 9.99
CA GLU A 85 2.09 14.79 8.91
C GLU A 85 1.50 13.62 8.09
N PRO A 86 0.17 13.53 7.94
CA PRO A 86 -0.42 12.46 7.15
C PRO A 86 0.03 12.46 5.69
N GLY A 87 0.40 13.60 5.13
CA GLY A 87 0.96 13.71 3.78
C GLY A 87 2.31 13.03 3.58
N GLN A 88 2.99 12.62 4.67
CA GLN A 88 4.23 11.85 4.62
C GLN A 88 3.98 10.34 4.65
N LEU A 89 2.73 9.90 4.78
CA LEU A 89 2.34 8.50 4.80
C LEU A 89 1.72 8.12 3.46
N ILE A 90 2.29 7.10 2.82
CA ILE A 90 1.80 6.56 1.55
C ILE A 90 1.37 5.12 1.79
N ILE A 91 0.08 4.85 1.61
CA ILE A 91 -0.49 3.51 1.76
C ILE A 91 -0.76 2.94 0.37
N VAL A 92 -0.19 1.77 0.09
CA VAL A 92 -0.45 1.02 -1.15
C VAL A 92 -1.38 -0.14 -0.82
N HIS A 93 -2.51 -0.24 -1.50
CA HIS A 93 -3.53 -1.23 -1.16
C HIS A 93 -4.38 -1.64 -2.36
N ASP A 94 -5.07 -2.77 -2.21
CA ASP A 94 -6.07 -3.24 -3.14
C ASP A 94 -7.35 -2.39 -3.05
N GLU A 95 -8.02 -2.18 -4.19
CA GLU A 95 -9.22 -1.37 -4.29
C GLU A 95 -10.32 -2.08 -5.08
N LEU A 96 -11.42 -2.38 -4.40
CA LEU A 96 -12.58 -3.03 -5.01
C LEU A 96 -13.34 -2.12 -6.00
N ASP A 97 -13.31 -0.81 -5.77
CA ASP A 97 -14.03 0.16 -6.59
C ASP A 97 -13.34 0.52 -7.91
N LEU A 98 -12.14 -0.02 -8.13
CA LEU A 98 -11.39 0.13 -9.37
C LEU A 98 -11.27 -1.22 -10.08
N GLU A 99 -11.44 -1.21 -11.40
CA GLU A 99 -11.26 -2.40 -12.21
C GLU A 99 -9.81 -2.87 -12.22
N THR A 100 -9.60 -4.16 -12.43
CA THR A 100 -8.27 -4.72 -12.67
C THR A 100 -7.65 -4.05 -13.90
N GLY A 101 -6.43 -3.56 -13.77
CA GLY A 101 -5.76 -2.79 -14.82
C GLY A 101 -5.78 -1.28 -14.58
N VAL A 102 -6.33 -0.84 -13.47
CA VAL A 102 -6.39 0.58 -13.09
C VAL A 102 -5.66 0.81 -11.79
N VAL A 103 -4.83 1.84 -11.74
CA VAL A 103 -4.19 2.34 -10.51
C VAL A 103 -4.49 3.83 -10.39
N ARG A 104 -4.87 4.27 -9.21
CA ARG A 104 -5.19 5.68 -8.94
C ARG A 104 -4.53 6.15 -7.66
N VAL A 105 -4.06 7.39 -7.68
CA VAL A 105 -3.58 8.10 -6.49
C VAL A 105 -4.73 8.93 -5.93
N LYS A 106 -4.87 8.93 -4.61
CA LYS A 106 -5.86 9.74 -3.91
C LYS A 106 -5.29 10.24 -2.58
N VAL A 107 -5.57 11.49 -2.25
CA VAL A 107 -5.26 12.05 -0.94
C VAL A 107 -6.56 12.15 -0.15
N GLY A 108 -6.60 11.48 1.01
CA GLY A 108 -7.81 11.46 1.83
C GLY A 108 -8.97 10.67 1.20
N GLY A 109 -10.17 10.95 1.67
CA GLY A 109 -11.40 10.36 1.14
C GLY A 109 -11.88 9.11 1.88
N GLY A 110 -12.91 8.48 1.33
CA GLY A 110 -13.56 7.31 1.92
C GLY A 110 -12.67 6.08 2.00
N LEU A 111 -13.08 5.11 2.79
CA LEU A 111 -12.29 3.91 3.09
C LEU A 111 -12.66 2.71 2.21
N ALA A 112 -13.69 2.84 1.39
CA ALA A 112 -14.17 1.82 0.43
C ALA A 112 -14.35 0.41 1.04
N GLY A 113 -14.70 0.34 2.34
CA GLY A 113 -14.85 -0.93 3.04
C GLY A 113 -13.55 -1.67 3.32
N ASN A 114 -12.39 -1.08 3.04
CA ASN A 114 -11.11 -1.72 3.30
C ASN A 114 -10.79 -1.69 4.79
N ASN A 115 -10.66 -2.88 5.40
CA ASN A 115 -10.42 -3.02 6.84
C ASN A 115 -9.06 -2.46 7.27
N GLY A 116 -8.06 -2.54 6.41
CA GLY A 116 -6.74 -1.96 6.69
C GLY A 116 -6.80 -0.44 6.78
N LEU A 117 -7.45 0.21 5.81
CA LEU A 117 -7.63 1.67 5.82
C LEU A 117 -8.48 2.13 7.01
N ARG A 118 -9.51 1.37 7.35
CA ARG A 118 -10.33 1.66 8.53
C ARG A 118 -9.50 1.65 9.81
N SER A 119 -8.66 0.62 9.98
CA SER A 119 -7.77 0.49 11.13
C SER A 119 -6.77 1.65 11.19
N ILE A 120 -6.15 2.01 10.07
CA ILE A 120 -5.19 3.12 9.98
C ILE A 120 -5.86 4.43 10.36
N THR A 121 -7.00 4.74 9.76
CA THR A 121 -7.75 5.98 10.04
C THR A 121 -8.15 6.06 11.52
N HIS A 122 -8.58 4.94 12.11
CA HIS A 122 -8.92 4.88 13.52
C HIS A 122 -7.72 5.20 14.43
N HIS A 123 -6.55 4.60 14.14
CA HIS A 123 -5.34 4.81 14.95
C HIS A 123 -4.71 6.19 14.78
N LEU A 124 -4.77 6.75 13.57
CA LEU A 124 -4.18 8.05 13.28
C LEU A 124 -5.13 9.23 13.51
N HIS A 125 -6.42 8.96 13.70
CA HIS A 125 -7.47 9.98 13.80
C HIS A 125 -7.54 10.91 12.58
N THR A 126 -7.13 10.42 11.42
CA THR A 126 -7.18 11.14 10.15
C THR A 126 -7.24 10.16 8.98
N GLN A 127 -7.85 10.59 7.90
CA GLN A 127 -7.87 9.87 6.62
C GLN A 127 -7.06 10.60 5.54
N ASP A 128 -6.31 11.65 5.90
CA ASP A 128 -5.67 12.56 4.94
C ASP A 128 -4.29 12.07 4.44
N TYR A 129 -3.98 10.80 4.63
CA TYR A 129 -2.78 10.19 4.08
C TYR A 129 -2.94 9.91 2.57
N ILE A 130 -1.82 9.73 1.88
CA ILE A 130 -1.79 9.44 0.44
C ILE A 130 -2.07 7.95 0.23
N ARG A 131 -2.88 7.64 -0.79
CA ARG A 131 -3.22 6.27 -1.17
C ARG A 131 -2.86 5.99 -2.61
N VAL A 132 -2.17 4.88 -2.83
CA VAL A 132 -1.96 4.29 -4.15
C VAL A 132 -2.91 3.09 -4.21
N ARG A 133 -3.95 3.21 -5.03
CA ARG A 133 -5.08 2.28 -5.09
C ARG A 133 -4.94 1.39 -6.31
N ILE A 134 -4.70 0.11 -6.08
CA ILE A 134 -4.55 -0.90 -7.16
C ILE A 134 -5.88 -1.61 -7.36
N GLY A 135 -6.49 -1.43 -8.51
CA GLY A 135 -7.78 -2.01 -8.83
C GLY A 135 -7.75 -3.53 -8.89
N ILE A 136 -8.69 -4.16 -8.23
CA ILE A 136 -8.87 -5.61 -8.23
C ILE A 136 -10.27 -6.04 -8.67
N GLY A 137 -11.13 -5.07 -8.99
CA GLY A 137 -12.51 -5.30 -9.40
C GLY A 137 -13.42 -5.68 -8.25
N LYS A 138 -14.72 -5.59 -8.47
CA LYS A 138 -15.73 -5.96 -7.50
C LYS A 138 -16.07 -7.46 -7.60
N PRO A 139 -16.30 -8.15 -6.48
CA PRO A 139 -16.88 -9.48 -6.51
C PRO A 139 -18.33 -9.41 -7.01
N ARG A 140 -18.90 -10.57 -7.36
CA ARG A 140 -20.28 -10.66 -7.85
C ARG A 140 -21.32 -10.23 -6.82
N SER A 141 -21.01 -10.39 -5.53
CA SER A 141 -21.87 -9.97 -4.43
C SER A 141 -21.03 -9.55 -3.24
N LYS A 142 -21.65 -8.82 -2.28
CA LYS A 142 -20.98 -8.42 -1.04
C LYS A 142 -20.55 -9.61 -0.20
N GLU A 143 -21.33 -10.70 -0.23
CA GLU A 143 -21.03 -11.94 0.50
C GLU A 143 -19.77 -12.62 0.00
N GLN A 144 -19.40 -12.40 -1.26
CA GLN A 144 -18.19 -12.95 -1.87
C GLN A 144 -16.96 -12.05 -1.71
N GLY A 145 -17.11 -10.88 -1.05
CA GLY A 145 -16.03 -9.91 -0.93
C GLY A 145 -14.78 -10.45 -0.27
N ALA A 146 -14.93 -11.14 0.87
CA ALA A 146 -13.80 -11.74 1.58
C ALA A 146 -13.11 -12.81 0.75
N ASP A 147 -13.87 -13.69 0.10
CA ASP A 147 -13.31 -14.73 -0.77
C ASP A 147 -12.59 -14.13 -1.96
N HIS A 148 -13.13 -13.07 -2.57
CA HIS A 148 -12.51 -12.39 -3.70
C HIS A 148 -11.13 -11.85 -3.36
N VAL A 149 -11.00 -11.09 -2.27
CA VAL A 149 -9.72 -10.46 -1.89
C VAL A 149 -8.69 -11.48 -1.38
N LEU A 150 -9.14 -12.58 -0.78
CA LEU A 150 -8.28 -13.62 -0.19
C LEU A 150 -8.02 -14.80 -1.12
N SER A 151 -8.61 -14.83 -2.32
CA SER A 151 -8.39 -15.90 -3.28
C SER A 151 -7.15 -15.66 -4.12
N ARG A 152 -6.61 -16.78 -4.66
CA ARG A 152 -5.55 -16.72 -5.65
C ARG A 152 -6.07 -16.11 -6.94
N VAL A 153 -5.20 -15.38 -7.61
CA VAL A 153 -5.54 -14.67 -8.84
C VAL A 153 -5.34 -15.60 -10.03
N PRO A 154 -6.33 -15.75 -10.94
CA PRO A 154 -6.14 -16.49 -12.16
C PRO A 154 -4.99 -15.93 -13.01
N LYS A 155 -4.33 -16.78 -13.79
CA LYS A 155 -3.11 -16.43 -14.53
C LYS A 155 -3.26 -15.17 -15.39
N ALA A 156 -4.33 -15.06 -16.17
CA ALA A 156 -4.55 -13.89 -17.05
C ALA A 156 -4.68 -12.59 -16.26
N GLU A 157 -5.42 -12.62 -15.16
CA GLU A 157 -5.56 -11.46 -14.26
C GLU A 157 -4.25 -11.17 -13.54
N ARG A 158 -3.51 -12.22 -13.14
CA ARG A 158 -2.21 -12.07 -12.48
C ARG A 158 -1.21 -11.31 -13.35
N GLU A 159 -1.18 -11.56 -14.64
CA GLU A 159 -0.32 -10.84 -15.57
C GLU A 159 -0.64 -9.34 -15.59
N ILE A 160 -1.92 -8.98 -15.55
CA ILE A 160 -2.36 -7.59 -15.48
C ILE A 160 -1.94 -6.98 -14.14
N LEU A 161 -2.17 -7.67 -13.02
CA LEU A 161 -1.80 -7.19 -11.70
C LEU A 161 -0.30 -6.99 -11.56
N ASP A 162 0.52 -7.86 -12.12
CA ASP A 162 1.99 -7.70 -12.08
C ASP A 162 2.42 -6.39 -12.75
N VAL A 163 1.81 -6.03 -13.88
CA VAL A 163 2.08 -4.74 -14.54
C VAL A 163 1.58 -3.57 -13.68
N MET A 164 0.42 -3.73 -13.04
CA MET A 164 -0.13 -2.67 -12.17
C MET A 164 0.69 -2.48 -10.89
N ILE A 165 1.27 -3.55 -10.36
CA ILE A 165 2.19 -3.48 -9.22
C ILE A 165 3.45 -2.69 -9.61
N GLU A 166 3.99 -2.94 -10.80
CA GLU A 166 5.11 -2.13 -11.30
C GLU A 166 4.73 -0.67 -11.48
N ARG A 167 3.55 -0.39 -12.01
CA ARG A 167 3.04 0.98 -12.13
C ARG A 167 2.87 1.62 -10.75
N ALA A 168 2.33 0.89 -9.78
CA ALA A 168 2.19 1.41 -8.42
C ALA A 168 3.55 1.76 -7.81
N ALA A 169 4.57 0.95 -8.04
CA ALA A 169 5.94 1.25 -7.60
C ALA A 169 6.46 2.53 -8.26
N ASP A 170 6.25 2.71 -9.56
CA ASP A 170 6.62 3.95 -10.28
C ASP A 170 5.91 5.16 -9.68
N ILE A 171 4.63 5.02 -9.38
CA ILE A 171 3.81 6.08 -8.77
C ILE A 171 4.37 6.47 -7.41
N VAL A 172 4.71 5.51 -6.56
CA VAL A 172 5.32 5.79 -5.25
C VAL A 172 6.60 6.59 -5.40
N GLU A 173 7.46 6.21 -6.34
CA GLU A 173 8.70 6.93 -6.60
C GLU A 173 8.44 8.39 -7.03
N VAL A 174 7.43 8.61 -7.87
CA VAL A 174 7.03 9.98 -8.28
C VAL A 174 6.45 10.76 -7.11
N ILE A 175 5.62 10.15 -6.28
CA ILE A 175 5.08 10.83 -5.09
C ILE A 175 6.20 11.30 -4.18
N VAL A 176 7.18 10.45 -3.91
CA VAL A 176 8.31 10.80 -3.04
C VAL A 176 9.15 11.92 -3.65
N ALA A 177 9.42 11.87 -4.94
CA ALA A 177 10.28 12.84 -5.62
C ALA A 177 9.58 14.17 -5.92
N GLU A 178 8.30 14.12 -6.32
CA GLU A 178 7.60 15.28 -6.91
C GLU A 178 6.27 15.61 -6.24
N GLY A 179 5.77 14.76 -5.33
CA GLY A 179 4.50 14.97 -4.62
C GLY A 179 3.32 14.25 -5.24
N ALA A 180 2.23 14.17 -4.45
CA ALA A 180 1.01 13.46 -4.85
C ALA A 180 0.31 14.10 -6.06
N ASP A 181 0.29 15.43 -6.14
CA ASP A 181 -0.37 16.14 -7.25
C ASP A 181 0.28 15.80 -8.60
N ALA A 182 1.63 15.77 -8.65
CA ALA A 182 2.35 15.39 -9.86
C ALA A 182 2.05 13.95 -10.27
N ALA A 183 1.96 13.04 -9.31
CA ALA A 183 1.62 11.64 -9.56
C ALA A 183 0.17 11.51 -10.08
N MET A 184 -0.78 12.24 -9.50
CA MET A 184 -2.17 12.25 -9.96
C MET A 184 -2.27 12.75 -11.41
N GLN A 185 -1.58 13.83 -11.75
CA GLN A 185 -1.58 14.37 -13.10
C GLN A 185 -1.00 13.40 -14.12
N ARG A 186 0.08 12.72 -13.75
CA ARG A 186 0.80 11.81 -14.65
C ARG A 186 0.10 10.46 -14.84
N PHE A 187 -0.50 9.92 -13.80
CA PHE A 187 -0.96 8.53 -13.80
C PHE A 187 -2.47 8.33 -13.72
N ASN A 188 -3.24 9.24 -13.13
CA ASN A 188 -4.68 9.01 -12.90
C ASN A 188 -5.52 8.94 -14.19
N GLY A 189 -5.00 9.39 -15.31
CA GLY A 189 -5.68 9.29 -16.60
C GLY A 189 -5.42 8.00 -17.39
N LEU A 190 -4.57 7.14 -16.88
CA LEU A 190 -4.17 5.91 -17.58
C LEU A 190 -5.15 4.75 -17.39
#